data_f7c02f2896083618cdba7149e1e15adf
#
_entry.id   f7c02f2896083618cdba7149e1e15adf
#
_cell.length_a   1.000
_cell.length_b   1.000
_cell.length_c   1.000
_cell.angle_alpha   90.00
_cell.angle_beta   90.00
_cell.angle_gamma   90.00
#
_symmetry.space_group_name_H-M   'P 1'
#
loop_
_entity.id
_entity.type
_entity.pdbx_description
1 polymer ?
#
loop_
_entity_poly.entity_id
_entity_poly.type
_entity_poly.pdbx_seq_one_letter_code
_entity_poly.pdbx_strand_id
1 'polypeptide(L)'
;VRLVDPTDEALASFVPDSLAVTLGGIADACRDGLLAVAVEAGLATALAIMNEEADALCGAWNARDPERDHERGGTTPTSVVMGGQRLPIRRPRVHALDDNGKRAGEVGLASYGIFAQGDLLNRVAVERMLAGVATRSFERAADPIGAKARKAASSTSKSAVSRRFVTGTRKALDELLGRDLSGLDAAVLMIDGVDFAGQMCVVALVVTADGTKVPVGLRLGDTENKTVVTALLADIVERGVDYSAGLLVVIDGAKALATGVRSVFGDLALIQRCQIHKRRNVKGHLPAKARDALDARLRGAFADPDPETGLRKAKRLAAELDKTHPDAAGSLREGLEDMFTVRRLGIDGTLARTLVCTNMIESMIGICRDTSSNVKRWRDEGDMRRRWCAAGLLEAERKFRRLRGQRPDAPTRHSARPSRRSCHATVRY
;
A
#
# COMPACT_ATOMS: atom_id res chain seq x y z
N VAL A 1 -30.37 -33.02 3.09
CA VAL A 1 -30.74 -32.15 1.95
C VAL A 1 -31.19 -33.09 0.85
N ARG A 2 -32.51 -33.19 0.62
CA ARG A 2 -33.06 -33.93 -0.53
C ARG A 2 -32.70 -33.12 -1.78
N LEU A 3 -31.92 -33.70 -2.67
CA LEU A 3 -31.76 -33.19 -4.03
C LEU A 3 -33.15 -33.26 -4.68
N VAL A 4 -33.75 -32.13 -4.99
CA VAL A 4 -35.02 -32.04 -5.70
C VAL A 4 -34.70 -32.39 -7.17
N ASP A 5 -35.45 -33.36 -7.71
CA ASP A 5 -35.35 -33.76 -9.10
C ASP A 5 -35.64 -32.55 -10.00
N PRO A 6 -34.79 -32.22 -10.96
CA PRO A 6 -35.01 -31.06 -11.85
C PRO A 6 -36.24 -31.20 -12.77
N THR A 7 -36.94 -32.30 -12.74
CA THR A 7 -38.20 -32.57 -13.49
C THR A 7 -39.47 -32.23 -12.69
N ASP A 8 -39.38 -31.66 -11.48
CA ASP A 8 -40.55 -31.29 -10.71
C ASP A 8 -41.22 -30.03 -11.32
N GLU A 9 -42.33 -30.26 -12.04
CA GLU A 9 -43.13 -29.22 -12.71
C GLU A 9 -43.60 -28.09 -11.76
N ALA A 10 -43.69 -28.37 -10.44
CA ALA A 10 -44.12 -27.39 -9.45
C ALA A 10 -43.06 -26.31 -9.20
N LEU A 11 -41.75 -26.59 -9.44
CA LEU A 11 -40.66 -25.59 -9.36
C LEU A 11 -40.51 -24.80 -10.67
N ALA A 12 -40.88 -25.40 -11.81
CA ALA A 12 -40.76 -24.73 -13.13
C ALA A 12 -41.70 -23.51 -13.25
N SER A 13 -42.80 -23.46 -12.49
CA SER A 13 -43.75 -22.33 -12.53
C SER A 13 -43.29 -21.08 -11.78
N PHE A 14 -42.27 -21.19 -10.94
CA PHE A 14 -41.71 -20.05 -10.16
C PHE A 14 -40.40 -19.51 -10.73
N VAL A 15 -39.82 -20.18 -11.71
CA VAL A 15 -38.50 -19.76 -12.28
C VAL A 15 -38.78 -19.16 -13.65
N PRO A 16 -38.44 -17.88 -13.89
CA PRO A 16 -38.53 -17.29 -15.23
C PRO A 16 -37.80 -18.15 -16.27
N ASP A 17 -38.33 -18.27 -17.50
CA ASP A 17 -37.75 -19.07 -18.59
C ASP A 17 -36.26 -18.73 -18.83
N SER A 18 -35.85 -17.49 -18.59
CA SER A 18 -34.46 -17.05 -18.64
C SER A 18 -33.55 -17.73 -17.59
N LEU A 19 -34.12 -18.11 -16.43
CA LEU A 19 -33.40 -18.83 -15.37
C LEU A 19 -33.39 -20.34 -15.62
N ALA A 20 -34.40 -20.90 -16.29
CA ALA A 20 -34.44 -22.34 -16.62
C ALA A 20 -33.32 -22.73 -17.61
N VAL A 21 -33.03 -21.87 -18.61
CA VAL A 21 -31.88 -22.05 -19.52
C VAL A 21 -30.54 -21.98 -18.74
N THR A 22 -30.51 -21.25 -17.66
CA THR A 22 -29.32 -21.05 -16.83
C THR A 22 -29.10 -22.18 -15.84
N LEU A 23 -30.14 -22.88 -15.38
CA LEU A 23 -30.02 -24.07 -14.50
C LEU A 23 -29.24 -25.19 -15.21
N GLY A 24 -29.41 -25.37 -16.52
CA GLY A 24 -28.61 -26.31 -17.31
C GLY A 24 -27.12 -25.92 -17.31
N GLY A 25 -26.81 -24.63 -17.45
CA GLY A 25 -25.43 -24.10 -17.37
C GLY A 25 -24.83 -24.28 -15.98
N ILE A 26 -25.62 -24.09 -14.91
CA ILE A 26 -25.20 -24.32 -13.53
C ILE A 26 -24.90 -25.80 -13.28
N ALA A 27 -25.74 -26.72 -13.77
CA ALA A 27 -25.52 -28.16 -13.66
C ALA A 27 -24.24 -28.62 -14.35
N ASP A 28 -23.92 -28.08 -15.53
CA ASP A 28 -22.65 -28.33 -16.23
C ASP A 28 -21.46 -27.74 -15.47
N ALA A 29 -21.63 -26.55 -14.90
CA ALA A 29 -20.61 -25.89 -14.08
C ALA A 29 -20.32 -26.62 -12.76
N CYS A 30 -21.28 -27.36 -12.20
CA CYS A 30 -21.06 -28.20 -11.02
C CYS A 30 -19.96 -29.24 -11.24
N ARG A 31 -19.75 -29.69 -12.47
CA ARG A 31 -18.66 -30.59 -12.83
C ARG A 31 -17.30 -29.93 -12.80
N ASP A 32 -17.24 -28.64 -13.06
CA ASP A 32 -16.01 -27.82 -13.09
C ASP A 32 -15.66 -27.22 -11.69
N GLY A 33 -16.56 -27.38 -10.72
CA GLY A 33 -16.34 -26.95 -9.32
C GLY A 33 -17.16 -25.74 -8.88
N LEU A 34 -17.15 -25.46 -7.58
CA LEU A 34 -17.98 -24.45 -6.93
C LEU A 34 -17.86 -23.04 -7.53
N LEU A 35 -16.65 -22.64 -7.91
CA LEU A 35 -16.44 -21.30 -8.49
C LEU A 35 -17.08 -21.17 -9.88
N ALA A 36 -17.08 -22.23 -10.67
CA ALA A 36 -17.75 -22.25 -11.96
C ALA A 36 -19.26 -22.08 -11.79
N VAL A 37 -19.86 -22.75 -10.81
CA VAL A 37 -21.27 -22.58 -10.42
C VAL A 37 -21.56 -21.14 -10.02
N ALA A 38 -20.71 -20.56 -9.17
CA ALA A 38 -20.87 -19.19 -8.70
C ALA A 38 -20.80 -18.16 -9.86
N VAL A 39 -19.92 -18.39 -10.84
CA VAL A 39 -19.82 -17.52 -12.02
C VAL A 39 -21.06 -17.62 -12.90
N GLU A 40 -21.56 -18.82 -13.22
CA GLU A 40 -22.77 -19.00 -14.00
C GLU A 40 -24.00 -18.42 -13.31
N ALA A 41 -24.17 -18.67 -12.02
CA ALA A 41 -25.24 -18.08 -11.21
C ALA A 41 -25.15 -16.55 -11.17
N GLY A 42 -23.94 -16.01 -11.03
CA GLY A 42 -23.69 -14.57 -11.05
C GLY A 42 -24.01 -13.93 -12.40
N LEU A 43 -23.69 -14.58 -13.52
CA LEU A 43 -24.07 -14.13 -14.87
C LEU A 43 -25.58 -14.07 -15.04
N ALA A 44 -26.28 -15.12 -14.58
CA ALA A 44 -27.74 -15.18 -14.58
C ALA A 44 -28.35 -14.04 -13.76
N THR A 45 -27.86 -13.84 -12.55
CA THR A 45 -28.32 -12.75 -11.66
C THR A 45 -28.09 -11.38 -12.31
N ALA A 46 -26.92 -11.15 -12.88
CA ALA A 46 -26.60 -9.88 -13.56
C ALA A 46 -27.56 -9.61 -14.74
N LEU A 47 -27.89 -10.65 -15.51
CA LEU A 47 -28.85 -10.53 -16.61
C LEU A 47 -30.28 -10.31 -16.12
N ALA A 48 -30.70 -10.98 -15.05
CA ALA A 48 -32.01 -10.80 -14.41
C ALA A 48 -32.18 -9.35 -13.93
N ILE A 49 -31.20 -8.80 -13.22
CA ILE A 49 -31.24 -7.42 -12.75
C ILE A 49 -31.32 -6.41 -13.91
N MET A 50 -30.54 -6.63 -15.00
CA MET A 50 -30.62 -5.77 -16.17
C MET A 50 -31.96 -5.85 -16.88
N ASN A 51 -32.60 -7.03 -16.90
CA ASN A 51 -33.92 -7.19 -17.47
C ASN A 51 -34.99 -6.52 -16.60
N GLU A 52 -34.93 -6.64 -15.27
CA GLU A 52 -35.82 -5.93 -14.33
C GLU A 52 -35.72 -4.41 -14.51
N GLU A 53 -34.50 -3.86 -14.63
CA GLU A 53 -34.31 -2.44 -14.90
C GLU A 53 -34.93 -2.04 -16.24
N ALA A 54 -34.75 -2.85 -17.28
CA ALA A 54 -35.38 -2.61 -18.57
C ALA A 54 -36.90 -2.75 -18.53
N ASP A 55 -37.46 -3.67 -17.71
CA ASP A 55 -38.92 -3.77 -17.48
C ASP A 55 -39.46 -2.57 -16.72
N ALA A 56 -38.73 -2.06 -15.72
CA ALA A 56 -39.10 -0.85 -14.99
C ALA A 56 -39.16 0.40 -15.89
N LEU A 57 -38.25 0.49 -16.89
CA LEU A 57 -38.19 1.62 -17.81
C LEU A 57 -39.21 1.52 -18.96
N CYS A 58 -39.44 0.33 -19.50
CA CYS A 58 -40.23 0.14 -20.71
C CYS A 58 -41.64 -0.45 -20.46
N GLY A 59 -41.93 -0.85 -19.21
CA GLY A 59 -43.08 -1.70 -18.90
C GLY A 59 -42.80 -3.18 -19.19
N ALA A 60 -43.72 -4.04 -18.77
CA ALA A 60 -43.61 -5.48 -18.96
C ALA A 60 -43.48 -5.87 -20.45
N TRP A 61 -42.88 -7.04 -20.72
CA TRP A 61 -42.72 -7.53 -22.09
C TRP A 61 -44.05 -7.61 -22.80
N ASN A 62 -44.13 -7.04 -24.01
CA ASN A 62 -45.33 -6.90 -24.83
C ASN A 62 -46.45 -6.00 -24.27
N ALA A 63 -46.26 -5.25 -23.19
CA ALA A 63 -47.20 -4.24 -22.75
C ALA A 63 -47.26 -3.10 -23.77
N ARG A 64 -48.49 -2.69 -24.14
CA ARG A 64 -48.74 -1.52 -25.00
C ARG A 64 -49.15 -0.36 -24.07
N ASP A 65 -48.24 0.57 -23.91
CA ASP A 65 -48.47 1.83 -23.20
C ASP A 65 -48.22 2.99 -24.18
N PRO A 66 -49.28 3.74 -24.54
CA PRO A 66 -49.13 4.90 -25.46
C PRO A 66 -48.32 6.05 -24.85
N GLU A 67 -48.27 6.15 -23.54
CA GLU A 67 -47.61 7.25 -22.80
C GLU A 67 -46.19 6.89 -22.35
N ARG A 68 -45.64 5.78 -22.81
CA ARG A 68 -44.29 5.33 -22.43
C ARG A 68 -43.21 6.24 -22.98
N ASP A 69 -42.25 6.60 -22.16
CA ASP A 69 -41.09 7.40 -22.55
C ASP A 69 -39.93 6.54 -23.10
N HIS A 70 -40.00 5.22 -22.97
CA HIS A 70 -38.94 4.28 -23.31
C HIS A 70 -39.45 3.07 -24.09
N GLU A 71 -38.60 2.53 -24.97
CA GLU A 71 -38.91 1.33 -25.74
C GLU A 71 -37.76 0.33 -25.69
N ARG A 72 -38.10 -0.99 -25.65
CA ARG A 72 -37.11 -2.05 -25.78
C ARG A 72 -36.51 -2.12 -27.17
N GLY A 73 -35.17 -2.16 -27.23
CA GLY A 73 -34.41 -2.23 -28.50
C GLY A 73 -33.81 -3.61 -28.80
N GLY A 74 -34.37 -4.68 -28.20
CA GLY A 74 -33.78 -6.03 -28.30
C GLY A 74 -32.57 -6.19 -27.39
N THR A 75 -31.57 -6.95 -27.84
CA THR A 75 -30.34 -7.20 -27.05
C THR A 75 -29.09 -6.88 -27.87
N THR A 76 -28.01 -6.50 -27.16
CA THR A 76 -26.71 -6.24 -27.76
C THR A 76 -25.62 -7.10 -27.13
N PRO A 77 -24.67 -7.65 -27.91
CA PRO A 77 -23.52 -8.34 -27.34
C PRO A 77 -22.63 -7.35 -26.60
N THR A 78 -22.24 -7.72 -25.37
CA THR A 78 -21.37 -6.94 -24.51
C THR A 78 -20.61 -7.88 -23.57
N SER A 79 -20.02 -7.36 -22.48
CA SER A 79 -19.33 -8.18 -21.51
C SER A 79 -19.42 -7.59 -20.10
N VAL A 80 -19.42 -8.45 -19.10
CA VAL A 80 -19.34 -8.12 -17.68
C VAL A 80 -18.06 -8.68 -17.07
N VAL A 81 -17.71 -8.15 -15.90
CA VAL A 81 -16.54 -8.60 -15.14
C VAL A 81 -17.01 -9.52 -14.02
N MET A 82 -16.56 -10.77 -14.06
CA MET A 82 -16.89 -11.77 -13.06
C MET A 82 -15.75 -12.78 -12.88
N GLY A 83 -15.50 -13.25 -11.66
CA GLY A 83 -14.38 -14.15 -11.38
C GLY A 83 -13.01 -13.60 -11.82
N GLY A 84 -12.81 -12.28 -11.77
CA GLY A 84 -11.56 -11.65 -12.21
C GLY A 84 -11.30 -11.71 -13.72
N GLN A 85 -12.31 -12.03 -14.52
CA GLN A 85 -12.25 -12.15 -15.98
C GLN A 85 -13.40 -11.39 -16.62
N ARG A 86 -13.27 -11.09 -17.93
CA ARG A 86 -14.31 -10.43 -18.69
C ARG A 86 -15.07 -11.48 -19.51
N LEU A 87 -16.34 -11.65 -19.19
CA LEU A 87 -17.22 -12.66 -19.79
C LEU A 87 -18.23 -12.01 -20.74
N PRO A 88 -18.47 -12.59 -21.93
CA PRO A 88 -19.45 -12.08 -22.86
C PRO A 88 -20.88 -12.35 -22.36
N ILE A 89 -21.74 -11.36 -22.54
CA ILE A 89 -23.19 -11.48 -22.33
C ILE A 89 -23.95 -10.76 -23.44
N ARG A 90 -25.26 -10.95 -23.48
CA ARG A 90 -26.18 -10.14 -24.29
C ARG A 90 -27.08 -9.33 -23.36
N ARG A 91 -26.82 -8.03 -23.24
CA ARG A 91 -27.65 -7.15 -22.39
C ARG A 91 -28.88 -6.64 -23.13
N PRO A 92 -30.02 -6.38 -22.44
CA PRO A 92 -31.13 -5.68 -23.03
C PRO A 92 -30.74 -4.26 -23.44
N ARG A 93 -31.39 -3.74 -24.47
CA ARG A 93 -31.30 -2.34 -24.91
C ARG A 93 -32.59 -1.63 -24.64
N VAL A 94 -32.47 -0.41 -24.16
CA VAL A 94 -33.60 0.52 -23.93
C VAL A 94 -33.31 1.78 -24.73
N HIS A 95 -34.30 2.29 -25.43
CA HIS A 95 -34.25 3.55 -26.15
C HIS A 95 -35.25 4.54 -25.55
N ALA A 96 -34.82 5.77 -25.37
CA ALA A 96 -35.75 6.87 -25.08
C ALA A 96 -36.58 7.18 -26.34
N LEU A 97 -37.83 7.61 -26.15
CA LEU A 97 -38.69 8.07 -27.23
C LEU A 97 -38.78 9.62 -27.18
N ASP A 98 -38.87 10.22 -28.33
CA ASP A 98 -39.18 11.67 -28.45
C ASP A 98 -40.69 11.92 -28.38
N ASP A 99 -41.10 13.19 -28.38
CA ASP A 99 -42.49 13.60 -28.33
C ASP A 99 -43.36 13.04 -29.47
N ASN A 100 -42.73 12.49 -30.54
CA ASN A 100 -43.40 11.89 -31.69
C ASN A 100 -43.38 10.34 -31.60
N GLY A 101 -42.91 9.75 -30.45
CA GLY A 101 -42.83 8.34 -30.26
C GLY A 101 -41.69 7.66 -31.07
N LYS A 102 -40.71 8.41 -31.59
CA LYS A 102 -39.54 7.87 -32.28
C LYS A 102 -38.36 7.74 -31.32
N ARG A 103 -37.47 6.76 -31.62
CA ARG A 103 -36.25 6.54 -30.84
C ARG A 103 -35.33 7.75 -30.89
N ALA A 104 -35.11 8.38 -29.74
CA ALA A 104 -34.23 9.55 -29.59
C ALA A 104 -32.78 9.17 -29.23
N GLY A 105 -32.56 8.00 -28.57
CA GLY A 105 -31.24 7.52 -28.20
C GLY A 105 -31.29 6.27 -27.34
N GLU A 106 -30.14 5.61 -27.17
CA GLU A 106 -30.02 4.45 -26.27
C GLU A 106 -29.80 4.92 -24.83
N VAL A 107 -30.61 4.41 -23.90
CA VAL A 107 -30.50 4.68 -22.47
C VAL A 107 -29.52 3.66 -21.83
N GLY A 108 -28.54 4.17 -21.11
CA GLY A 108 -27.60 3.32 -20.37
C GLY A 108 -28.25 2.70 -19.13
N LEU A 109 -28.14 1.37 -18.99
CA LEU A 109 -28.61 0.69 -17.79
C LEU A 109 -27.60 0.89 -16.66
N ALA A 110 -28.06 1.36 -15.50
CA ALA A 110 -27.22 1.57 -14.33
C ALA A 110 -26.65 0.25 -13.81
N SER A 111 -27.48 -0.81 -13.80
CA SER A 111 -27.06 -2.18 -13.45
C SER A 111 -25.94 -2.68 -14.34
N TYR A 112 -25.97 -2.44 -15.64
CA TYR A 112 -24.86 -2.78 -16.54
C TYR A 112 -23.57 -2.03 -16.13
N GLY A 113 -23.67 -0.76 -15.77
CA GLY A 113 -22.53 0.04 -15.31
C GLY A 113 -21.81 -0.62 -14.12
N ILE A 114 -22.55 -1.18 -13.17
CA ILE A 114 -21.99 -1.89 -12.01
C ILE A 114 -21.20 -3.13 -12.43
N PHE A 115 -21.76 -3.98 -13.31
CA PHE A 115 -21.13 -5.25 -13.71
C PHE A 115 -20.04 -5.08 -14.78
N ALA A 116 -20.02 -3.97 -15.53
CA ALA A 116 -19.05 -3.69 -16.55
C ALA A 116 -17.74 -3.06 -16.05
N GLN A 117 -17.68 -2.64 -14.77
CA GLN A 117 -16.56 -1.92 -14.21
C GLN A 117 -15.23 -2.69 -14.32
N GLY A 118 -14.23 -2.01 -14.91
CA GLY A 118 -12.89 -2.58 -15.11
C GLY A 118 -12.00 -2.57 -13.86
N ASP A 119 -12.35 -1.84 -12.82
CA ASP A 119 -11.52 -1.66 -11.61
C ASP A 119 -11.24 -2.98 -10.88
N LEU A 120 -12.19 -3.90 -10.83
CA LEU A 120 -11.98 -5.24 -10.28
C LEU A 120 -10.90 -6.01 -11.03
N LEU A 121 -10.87 -5.91 -12.37
CA LEU A 121 -9.84 -6.56 -13.19
C LEU A 121 -8.45 -5.98 -12.94
N ASN A 122 -8.37 -4.66 -12.75
CA ASN A 122 -7.12 -3.99 -12.43
C ASN A 122 -6.61 -4.42 -11.04
N ARG A 123 -7.50 -4.49 -10.05
CA ARG A 123 -7.19 -4.95 -8.69
C ARG A 123 -6.67 -6.39 -8.70
N VAL A 124 -7.37 -7.32 -9.33
CA VAL A 124 -6.94 -8.72 -9.46
C VAL A 124 -5.58 -8.84 -10.16
N ALA A 125 -5.34 -8.05 -11.21
CA ALA A 125 -4.06 -8.04 -11.89
C ALA A 125 -2.93 -7.55 -10.97
N VAL A 126 -3.15 -6.50 -10.20
CA VAL A 126 -2.18 -5.96 -9.23
C VAL A 126 -1.91 -7.00 -8.14
N GLU A 127 -2.94 -7.51 -7.47
CA GLU A 127 -2.81 -8.46 -6.37
C GLU A 127 -2.02 -9.71 -6.79
N ARG A 128 -2.36 -10.32 -7.92
CA ARG A 128 -1.65 -11.53 -8.41
C ARG A 128 -0.22 -11.24 -8.82
N MET A 129 0.04 -10.12 -9.47
CA MET A 129 1.40 -9.77 -9.87
C MET A 129 2.28 -9.41 -8.66
N LEU A 130 1.75 -8.72 -7.65
CA LEU A 130 2.44 -8.47 -6.39
C LEU A 130 2.69 -9.78 -5.60
N ALA A 131 1.79 -10.75 -5.73
CA ALA A 131 1.98 -12.11 -5.20
C ALA A 131 2.97 -12.98 -6.03
N GLY A 132 3.65 -12.41 -7.03
CA GLY A 132 4.67 -13.10 -7.81
C GLY A 132 4.19 -13.77 -9.09
N VAL A 133 2.91 -13.65 -9.46
CA VAL A 133 2.40 -14.22 -10.72
C VAL A 133 2.88 -13.41 -11.91
N ALA A 134 3.72 -14.01 -12.75
CA ALA A 134 4.18 -13.37 -13.99
C ALA A 134 3.03 -13.24 -15.01
N THR A 135 3.07 -12.20 -15.85
CA THR A 135 2.05 -11.96 -16.89
C THR A 135 1.86 -13.16 -17.84
N ARG A 136 2.91 -13.95 -18.08
CA ARG A 136 2.85 -15.18 -18.92
C ARG A 136 2.15 -16.34 -18.23
N SER A 137 2.11 -16.35 -16.92
CA SER A 137 1.48 -17.40 -16.12
C SER A 137 0.12 -16.99 -15.60
N PHE A 138 -0.33 -15.77 -15.90
CA PHE A 138 -1.54 -15.18 -15.32
C PHE A 138 -2.80 -15.99 -15.67
N GLU A 139 -2.93 -16.43 -16.91
CA GLU A 139 -4.07 -17.23 -17.35
C GLU A 139 -4.12 -18.59 -16.63
N ARG A 140 -2.97 -19.24 -16.41
CA ARG A 140 -2.89 -20.52 -15.68
C ARG A 140 -3.17 -20.36 -14.18
N ALA A 141 -2.85 -19.18 -13.63
CA ALA A 141 -3.11 -18.83 -12.24
C ALA A 141 -4.53 -18.21 -12.05
N ALA A 142 -5.32 -18.11 -13.12
CA ALA A 142 -6.69 -17.62 -13.04
C ALA A 142 -7.59 -18.64 -12.34
N ASP A 143 -8.61 -18.14 -11.64
CA ASP A 143 -9.57 -18.98 -10.95
C ASP A 143 -10.31 -19.91 -11.96
N PRO A 144 -10.66 -21.12 -11.56
CA PRO A 144 -11.38 -22.08 -12.41
C PRO A 144 -12.85 -21.65 -12.56
N ILE A 145 -13.14 -20.84 -13.57
CA ILE A 145 -14.50 -20.32 -13.88
C ILE A 145 -15.35 -21.26 -14.73
N GLY A 146 -14.91 -22.51 -14.95
CA GLY A 146 -15.55 -23.46 -15.84
C GLY A 146 -14.98 -23.42 -17.26
N ALA A 147 -14.99 -24.54 -17.96
CA ALA A 147 -14.38 -24.71 -19.27
C ALA A 147 -15.05 -23.82 -20.33
N LYS A 148 -16.38 -23.73 -20.32
CA LYS A 148 -17.20 -22.91 -21.24
C LYS A 148 -16.92 -21.41 -21.04
N ALA A 149 -16.99 -20.93 -19.79
CA ALA A 149 -16.74 -19.55 -19.45
C ALA A 149 -15.29 -19.15 -19.75
N ARG A 150 -14.32 -20.03 -19.46
CA ARG A 150 -12.89 -19.80 -19.76
C ARG A 150 -12.62 -19.65 -21.24
N LYS A 151 -13.25 -20.49 -22.09
CA LYS A 151 -13.11 -20.38 -23.56
C LYS A 151 -13.66 -19.07 -24.11
N ALA A 152 -14.73 -18.57 -23.50
CA ALA A 152 -15.37 -17.31 -23.88
C ALA A 152 -14.72 -16.07 -23.24
N ALA A 153 -13.97 -16.26 -22.14
CA ALA A 153 -13.37 -15.18 -21.39
C ALA A 153 -12.31 -14.42 -22.19
N SER A 154 -12.25 -13.12 -21.95
CA SER A 154 -11.22 -12.26 -22.50
C SER A 154 -10.48 -11.54 -21.38
N SER A 155 -9.41 -10.82 -21.74
CA SER A 155 -8.65 -9.98 -20.81
C SER A 155 -7.59 -10.67 -19.94
N THR A 156 -7.32 -11.94 -20.16
CA THR A 156 -6.24 -12.69 -19.51
C THR A 156 -4.95 -12.72 -20.31
N SER A 157 -4.95 -12.20 -21.55
CA SER A 157 -3.74 -12.15 -22.39
C SER A 157 -2.65 -11.32 -21.72
N LYS A 158 -1.37 -11.69 -21.96
CA LYS A 158 -0.18 -11.02 -21.42
C LYS A 158 -0.24 -9.49 -21.55
N SER A 159 -0.63 -8.98 -22.71
CA SER A 159 -0.72 -7.54 -22.98
C SER A 159 -1.86 -6.88 -22.21
N ALA A 160 -3.02 -7.55 -22.08
CA ALA A 160 -4.15 -7.04 -21.31
C ALA A 160 -3.81 -6.97 -19.83
N VAL A 161 -3.22 -8.01 -19.26
CA VAL A 161 -2.77 -8.07 -17.86
C VAL A 161 -1.72 -6.99 -17.58
N SER A 162 -0.73 -6.84 -18.48
CA SER A 162 0.31 -5.80 -18.34
C SER A 162 -0.31 -4.39 -18.31
N ARG A 163 -1.23 -4.06 -19.23
CA ARG A 163 -1.92 -2.75 -19.24
C ARG A 163 -2.69 -2.52 -17.94
N ARG A 164 -3.42 -3.51 -17.46
CA ARG A 164 -4.16 -3.43 -16.20
C ARG A 164 -3.27 -3.22 -14.99
N PHE A 165 -2.18 -3.96 -14.94
CA PHE A 165 -1.19 -3.78 -13.89
C PHE A 165 -0.60 -2.35 -13.92
N VAL A 166 -0.28 -1.81 -15.10
CA VAL A 166 0.16 -0.42 -15.25
C VAL A 166 -0.90 0.55 -14.73
N THR A 167 -2.18 0.37 -15.11
CA THR A 167 -3.29 1.23 -14.66
C THR A 167 -3.48 1.15 -13.14
N GLY A 168 -3.53 -0.06 -12.57
CA GLY A 168 -3.73 -0.26 -11.14
C GLY A 168 -2.58 0.26 -10.30
N THR A 169 -1.32 0.06 -10.74
CA THR A 169 -0.15 0.58 -10.02
C THR A 169 0.05 2.08 -10.20
N ARG A 170 -0.45 2.69 -11.27
CA ARG A 170 -0.52 4.15 -11.40
C ARG A 170 -1.49 4.72 -10.37
N LYS A 171 -2.69 4.14 -10.25
CA LYS A 171 -3.65 4.51 -9.21
C LYS A 171 -3.03 4.40 -7.80
N ALA A 172 -2.28 3.33 -7.52
CA ALA A 172 -1.57 3.16 -6.25
C ALA A 172 -0.50 4.25 -6.03
N LEU A 173 0.23 4.66 -7.07
CA LEU A 173 1.18 5.75 -6.98
C LEU A 173 0.49 7.09 -6.70
N ASP A 174 -0.60 7.37 -7.43
CA ASP A 174 -1.38 8.59 -7.27
C ASP A 174 -2.03 8.65 -5.88
N GLU A 175 -2.54 7.52 -5.37
CA GLU A 175 -3.07 7.38 -4.01
C GLU A 175 -2.02 7.68 -2.94
N LEU A 176 -0.83 7.10 -3.06
CA LEU A 176 0.25 7.29 -2.08
C LEU A 176 0.75 8.75 -2.07
N LEU A 177 0.95 9.34 -3.25
CA LEU A 177 1.51 10.68 -3.37
C LEU A 177 0.47 11.80 -3.24
N GLY A 178 -0.80 11.51 -3.50
CA GLY A 178 -1.91 12.46 -3.34
C GLY A 178 -2.64 12.36 -2.00
N ARG A 179 -2.20 11.47 -1.09
CA ARG A 179 -2.84 11.26 0.21
C ARG A 179 -2.77 12.53 1.06
N ASP A 180 -3.91 13.01 1.53
CA ASP A 180 -3.97 14.04 2.57
C ASP A 180 -3.43 13.49 3.89
N LEU A 181 -2.47 14.19 4.47
CA LEU A 181 -1.78 13.81 5.70
C LEU A 181 -2.16 14.68 6.90
N SER A 182 -3.04 15.67 6.71
CA SER A 182 -3.45 16.63 7.75
C SER A 182 -4.16 15.97 8.95
N GLY A 183 -4.83 14.84 8.70
CA GLY A 183 -5.48 14.05 9.75
C GLY A 183 -4.57 13.08 10.51
N LEU A 184 -3.27 13.00 10.16
CA LEU A 184 -2.36 12.08 10.82
C LEU A 184 -1.80 12.70 12.12
N ASP A 185 -2.09 12.05 13.24
CA ASP A 185 -1.42 12.34 14.51
C ASP A 185 0.01 11.77 14.50
N ALA A 186 0.91 12.37 13.70
CA ALA A 186 2.26 11.87 13.46
C ALA A 186 3.14 12.02 14.71
N ALA A 187 3.55 10.91 15.31
CA ALA A 187 4.46 10.88 16.46
C ALA A 187 5.90 10.57 16.06
N VAL A 188 6.08 9.69 15.08
CA VAL A 188 7.40 9.27 14.59
C VAL A 188 7.42 9.28 13.08
N LEU A 189 8.48 9.82 12.49
CA LEU A 189 8.79 9.71 11.08
C LEU A 189 10.04 8.84 10.91
N MET A 190 9.97 7.85 10.04
CA MET A 190 11.12 7.05 9.62
C MET A 190 11.43 7.32 8.16
N ILE A 191 12.71 7.47 7.84
CA ILE A 191 13.19 7.70 6.49
C ILE A 191 14.35 6.75 6.23
N ASP A 192 14.31 6.11 5.07
CA ASP A 192 15.38 5.20 4.66
C ASP A 192 15.56 5.22 3.15
N GLY A 193 16.79 5.01 2.70
CA GLY A 193 17.15 4.86 1.30
C GLY A 193 17.20 3.40 0.90
N VAL A 194 16.68 3.07 -0.27
CA VAL A 194 16.74 1.73 -0.82
C VAL A 194 17.15 1.76 -2.29
N ASP A 195 18.07 0.90 -2.67
CA ASP A 195 18.25 0.58 -4.09
C ASP A 195 17.06 -0.23 -4.57
N PHE A 196 16.33 0.34 -5.53
CA PHE A 196 15.18 -0.29 -6.14
C PHE A 196 15.41 -0.42 -7.64
N ALA A 197 15.80 -1.61 -8.04
CA ALA A 197 16.07 -1.90 -9.46
C ALA A 197 17.17 -1.02 -10.09
N GLY A 198 18.27 -0.82 -9.38
CA GLY A 198 19.42 -0.02 -9.83
C GLY A 198 19.21 1.49 -9.73
N GLN A 199 18.16 1.94 -9.03
CA GLN A 199 17.93 3.35 -8.77
C GLN A 199 17.64 3.57 -7.28
N MET A 200 18.25 4.57 -6.67
CA MET A 200 18.00 4.92 -5.28
C MET A 200 16.57 5.43 -5.10
N CYS A 201 15.84 4.87 -4.15
CA CYS A 201 14.53 5.34 -3.75
C CYS A 201 14.56 5.69 -2.26
N VAL A 202 14.24 6.93 -1.91
CA VAL A 202 14.05 7.34 -0.52
C VAL A 202 12.56 7.20 -0.19
N VAL A 203 12.27 6.52 0.89
CA VAL A 203 10.90 6.24 1.36
C VAL A 203 10.68 6.79 2.76
N ALA A 204 9.42 7.12 3.07
CA ALA A 204 9.05 7.65 4.37
C ALA A 204 7.84 6.89 4.96
N LEU A 205 7.94 6.61 6.25
CA LEU A 205 6.93 5.92 7.06
C LEU A 205 6.61 6.77 8.29
N VAL A 206 5.34 7.12 8.49
CA VAL A 206 4.86 7.72 9.73
C VAL A 206 4.34 6.63 10.65
N VAL A 207 4.65 6.75 11.94
CA VAL A 207 3.95 6.03 13.02
C VAL A 207 3.15 7.06 13.80
N THR A 208 1.86 6.88 13.85
CA THR A 208 0.94 7.75 14.57
C THR A 208 0.98 7.51 16.08
N ALA A 209 0.45 8.42 16.87
CA ALA A 209 0.44 8.29 18.32
C ALA A 209 -0.30 7.03 18.81
N ASP A 210 -1.29 6.53 18.06
CA ASP A 210 -1.97 5.24 18.35
C ASP A 210 -1.20 4.00 17.89
N GLY A 211 -0.01 4.18 17.29
CA GLY A 211 0.86 3.09 16.81
C GLY A 211 0.52 2.58 15.42
N THR A 212 -0.37 3.23 14.69
CA THR A 212 -0.64 2.89 13.28
C THR A 212 0.56 3.31 12.42
N LYS A 213 0.90 2.48 11.43
CA LYS A 213 2.02 2.70 10.52
C LYS A 213 1.49 3.06 9.13
N VAL A 214 1.87 4.21 8.62
CA VAL A 214 1.37 4.77 7.37
C VAL A 214 2.55 5.13 6.46
N PRO A 215 2.71 4.48 5.30
CA PRO A 215 3.63 4.95 4.27
C PRO A 215 3.15 6.31 3.76
N VAL A 216 4.02 7.31 3.78
CA VAL A 216 3.63 8.68 3.45
C VAL A 216 4.31 9.25 2.22
N GLY A 217 5.32 8.57 1.68
CA GLY A 217 5.95 9.08 0.47
C GLY A 217 7.10 8.22 -0.03
N LEU A 218 7.45 8.47 -1.29
CA LEU A 218 8.63 7.93 -1.95
C LEU A 218 9.18 8.96 -2.94
N ARG A 219 10.49 8.96 -3.13
CA ARG A 219 11.17 9.78 -4.14
C ARG A 219 12.32 9.01 -4.75
N LEU A 220 12.41 9.00 -6.08
CA LEU A 220 13.57 8.45 -6.77
C LEU A 220 14.65 9.52 -6.90
N GLY A 221 15.90 9.11 -6.81
CA GLY A 221 17.09 9.90 -7.07
C GLY A 221 18.21 9.01 -7.60
N ASP A 222 19.27 9.62 -8.14
CA ASP A 222 20.45 8.87 -8.57
C ASP A 222 21.24 8.37 -7.37
N THR A 223 21.22 9.13 -6.29
CA THR A 223 21.84 8.82 -5.00
C THR A 223 20.96 9.30 -3.85
N GLU A 224 21.18 8.75 -2.66
CA GLU A 224 20.63 9.29 -1.42
C GLU A 224 21.37 10.60 -1.07
N ASN A 225 20.81 11.71 -1.50
CA ASN A 225 21.39 13.03 -1.28
C ASN A 225 20.40 13.98 -0.58
N LYS A 226 20.93 15.06 0.00
CA LYS A 226 20.15 16.07 0.72
C LYS A 226 18.96 16.58 -0.09
N THR A 227 19.13 16.82 -1.39
CA THR A 227 18.10 17.41 -2.26
C THR A 227 16.89 16.48 -2.39
N VAL A 228 17.12 15.18 -2.61
CA VAL A 228 16.04 14.17 -2.71
C VAL A 228 15.28 14.06 -1.38
N VAL A 229 16.02 14.00 -0.27
CA VAL A 229 15.44 13.92 1.07
C VAL A 229 14.62 15.17 1.39
N THR A 230 15.20 16.37 1.16
CA THR A 230 14.48 17.64 1.42
C THR A 230 13.22 17.74 0.58
N ALA A 231 13.27 17.33 -0.70
CA ALA A 231 12.11 17.35 -1.58
C ALA A 231 11.01 16.35 -1.16
N LEU A 232 11.39 15.18 -0.63
CA LEU A 232 10.44 14.23 -0.05
C LEU A 232 9.76 14.81 1.19
N LEU A 233 10.53 15.41 2.09
CA LEU A 233 10.01 15.96 3.33
C LEU A 233 9.15 17.20 3.11
N ALA A 234 9.53 18.07 2.16
CA ALA A 234 8.73 19.23 1.78
C ALA A 234 7.36 18.81 1.24
N ASP A 235 7.31 17.78 0.38
CA ASP A 235 6.07 17.20 -0.13
C ASP A 235 5.17 16.66 1.02
N ILE A 236 5.76 15.97 2.00
CA ILE A 236 5.03 15.45 3.16
C ILE A 236 4.44 16.58 4.00
N VAL A 237 5.18 17.67 4.20
CA VAL A 237 4.73 18.87 4.91
C VAL A 237 3.61 19.58 4.13
N GLU A 238 3.78 19.75 2.81
CA GLU A 238 2.77 20.37 1.93
C GLU A 238 1.44 19.59 1.96
N ARG A 239 1.51 18.26 2.07
CA ARG A 239 0.31 17.41 2.23
C ARG A 239 -0.26 17.38 3.65
N GLY A 240 0.26 18.18 4.56
CA GLY A 240 -0.39 18.51 5.83
C GLY A 240 0.12 17.78 7.08
N VAL A 241 1.27 17.09 7.05
CA VAL A 241 1.81 16.51 8.29
C VAL A 241 2.10 17.61 9.31
N ASP A 242 1.41 17.56 10.43
CA ASP A 242 1.68 18.46 11.57
C ASP A 242 2.87 17.97 12.38
N TYR A 243 3.88 18.83 12.50
CA TYR A 243 5.08 18.61 13.32
C TYR A 243 5.29 19.73 14.34
N SER A 244 4.32 20.60 14.54
CA SER A 244 4.41 21.78 15.42
C SER A 244 4.71 21.42 16.88
N ALA A 245 4.27 20.27 17.35
CA ALA A 245 4.53 19.75 18.68
C ALA A 245 5.89 19.03 18.81
N GLY A 246 6.70 19.01 17.74
CA GLY A 246 7.92 18.22 17.63
C GLY A 246 7.66 16.84 17.04
N LEU A 247 8.64 16.32 16.32
CA LEU A 247 8.56 15.03 15.61
C LEU A 247 9.81 14.19 15.90
N LEU A 248 9.62 12.97 16.41
CA LEU A 248 10.73 12.03 16.50
C LEU A 248 11.05 11.49 15.10
N VAL A 249 12.28 11.73 14.63
CA VAL A 249 12.70 11.26 13.30
C VAL A 249 13.76 10.18 13.47
N VAL A 250 13.44 8.96 13.05
CA VAL A 250 14.34 7.80 13.13
C VAL A 250 14.96 7.55 11.75
N ILE A 251 16.30 7.62 11.68
CA ILE A 251 17.07 7.45 10.46
C ILE A 251 18.25 6.50 10.68
N ASP A 252 18.84 6.04 9.60
CA ASP A 252 20.14 5.37 9.65
C ASP A 252 21.31 6.36 9.92
N GLY A 253 22.54 5.97 9.63
CA GLY A 253 23.72 6.81 9.84
C GLY A 253 24.00 7.83 8.72
N ALA A 254 23.21 7.90 7.64
CA ALA A 254 23.52 8.73 6.48
C ALA A 254 23.43 10.23 6.80
N LYS A 255 24.50 10.96 6.46
CA LYS A 255 24.57 12.42 6.68
C LYS A 255 23.51 13.17 5.89
N ALA A 256 23.19 12.69 4.69
CA ALA A 256 22.19 13.28 3.80
C ALA A 256 20.82 13.32 4.46
N LEU A 257 20.39 12.20 5.12
CA LEU A 257 19.12 12.13 5.84
C LEU A 257 19.08 13.15 6.99
N ALA A 258 20.09 13.15 7.86
CA ALA A 258 20.13 14.08 8.99
C ALA A 258 20.12 15.55 8.52
N THR A 259 20.86 15.86 7.45
CA THR A 259 20.91 17.22 6.91
C THR A 259 19.58 17.64 6.28
N GLY A 260 18.93 16.74 5.52
CA GLY A 260 17.63 16.97 4.92
C GLY A 260 16.55 17.18 5.99
N VAL A 261 16.53 16.36 7.03
CA VAL A 261 15.60 16.47 8.17
C VAL A 261 15.76 17.82 8.87
N ARG A 262 16.97 18.20 9.21
CA ARG A 262 17.22 19.50 9.88
C ARG A 262 16.87 20.69 8.99
N SER A 263 17.07 20.58 7.66
CA SER A 263 16.73 21.69 6.75
C SER A 263 15.22 21.93 6.60
N VAL A 264 14.36 20.94 6.86
CA VAL A 264 12.90 21.06 6.75
C VAL A 264 12.25 21.33 8.10
N PHE A 265 12.62 20.57 9.13
CA PHE A 265 11.95 20.61 10.43
C PHE A 265 12.71 21.43 11.49
N GLY A 266 13.97 21.81 11.22
CA GLY A 266 14.79 22.55 12.17
C GLY A 266 14.93 21.83 13.51
N ASP A 267 14.78 22.58 14.61
CA ASP A 267 14.88 22.09 15.98
C ASP A 267 13.65 21.31 16.44
N LEU A 268 12.57 21.31 15.64
CA LEU A 268 11.38 20.49 15.92
C LEU A 268 11.59 19.02 15.59
N ALA A 269 12.64 18.68 14.83
CA ALA A 269 13.02 17.30 14.58
C ALA A 269 13.93 16.76 15.66
N LEU A 270 13.44 15.81 16.43
CA LEU A 270 14.21 15.07 17.42
C LEU A 270 14.80 13.83 16.75
N ILE A 271 16.03 13.92 16.25
CA ILE A 271 16.65 12.85 15.49
C ILE A 271 17.11 11.72 16.40
N GLN A 272 16.68 10.51 16.12
CA GLN A 272 17.23 9.26 16.63
C GLN A 272 17.93 8.52 15.50
N ARG A 273 19.21 8.25 15.63
CA ARG A 273 19.93 7.39 14.69
C ARG A 273 19.80 5.92 15.06
N CYS A 274 19.78 5.04 14.05
CA CYS A 274 19.66 3.61 14.22
C CYS A 274 20.87 3.01 14.96
N GLN A 275 20.64 2.48 16.16
CA GLN A 275 21.69 1.86 16.97
C GLN A 275 22.23 0.57 16.33
N ILE A 276 21.41 -0.16 15.57
CA ILE A 276 21.83 -1.39 14.88
C ILE A 276 22.80 -1.05 13.76
N HIS A 277 22.49 -0.08 12.92
CA HIS A 277 23.36 0.39 11.85
C HIS A 277 24.67 0.96 12.44
N LYS A 278 24.62 1.77 13.48
CA LYS A 278 25.82 2.31 14.13
C LYS A 278 26.74 1.18 14.61
N ARG A 279 26.22 0.19 15.31
CA ARG A 279 27.00 -0.96 15.78
C ARG A 279 27.61 -1.76 14.62
N ARG A 280 26.84 -1.95 13.53
CA ARG A 280 27.34 -2.63 12.32
C ARG A 280 28.48 -1.85 11.67
N ASN A 281 28.34 -0.54 11.53
CA ASN A 281 29.35 0.34 10.93
C ASN A 281 30.65 0.33 11.76
N VAL A 282 30.57 0.54 13.07
CA VAL A 282 31.75 0.50 13.94
C VAL A 282 32.45 -0.86 13.88
N LYS A 283 31.70 -1.97 13.90
CA LYS A 283 32.26 -3.33 13.75
C LYS A 283 32.95 -3.56 12.40
N GLY A 284 32.48 -2.88 11.35
CA GLY A 284 33.10 -2.98 10.01
C GLY A 284 34.55 -2.56 9.99
N HIS A 285 34.96 -1.62 10.84
CA HIS A 285 36.33 -1.12 10.99
C HIS A 285 37.20 -1.98 11.92
N LEU A 286 36.71 -3.13 12.41
CA LEU A 286 37.43 -3.97 13.37
C LEU A 286 37.74 -5.36 12.80
N PRO A 287 38.89 -5.94 13.22
CA PRO A 287 39.17 -7.35 12.93
C PRO A 287 38.14 -8.27 13.61
N ALA A 288 37.84 -9.42 13.01
CA ALA A 288 36.77 -10.33 13.43
C ALA A 288 36.81 -10.66 14.95
N LYS A 289 37.99 -10.91 15.47
CA LYS A 289 38.23 -11.27 16.89
C LYS A 289 37.81 -10.17 17.91
N ALA A 290 37.78 -8.92 17.49
CA ALA A 290 37.41 -7.75 18.36
C ALA A 290 35.93 -7.37 18.28
N ARG A 291 35.19 -7.84 17.28
CA ARG A 291 33.83 -7.40 16.97
C ARG A 291 32.84 -7.71 18.08
N ASP A 292 32.85 -8.92 18.63
CA ASP A 292 31.82 -9.35 19.58
C ASP A 292 31.99 -8.69 20.94
N ALA A 293 33.24 -8.52 21.41
CA ALA A 293 33.53 -7.83 22.65
C ALA A 293 33.11 -6.34 22.59
N LEU A 294 33.41 -5.67 21.46
CA LEU A 294 32.97 -4.30 21.25
C LEU A 294 31.44 -4.20 21.17
N ASP A 295 30.80 -5.11 20.41
CA ASP A 295 29.36 -5.11 20.24
C ASP A 295 28.62 -5.29 21.57
N ALA A 296 29.11 -6.14 22.45
CA ALA A 296 28.56 -6.30 23.80
C ALA A 296 28.66 -5.02 24.64
N ARG A 297 29.82 -4.32 24.57
CA ARG A 297 30.03 -3.05 25.26
C ARG A 297 29.13 -1.94 24.72
N LEU A 298 28.98 -1.84 23.39
CA LEU A 298 28.08 -0.87 22.76
C LEU A 298 26.62 -1.14 23.12
N ARG A 299 26.19 -2.42 23.10
CA ARG A 299 24.82 -2.77 23.56
C ARG A 299 24.61 -2.35 25.01
N GLY A 300 25.57 -2.59 25.90
CA GLY A 300 25.47 -2.16 27.29
C GLY A 300 25.39 -0.64 27.45
N ALA A 301 26.14 0.13 26.65
CA ALA A 301 26.07 1.58 26.66
C ALA A 301 24.71 2.11 26.15
N PHE A 302 24.22 1.57 25.04
CA PHE A 302 22.95 2.00 24.44
C PHE A 302 21.70 1.54 25.21
N ALA A 303 21.82 0.46 26.00
CA ALA A 303 20.74 -0.04 26.85
C ALA A 303 20.69 0.61 28.22
N ASP A 304 21.64 1.50 28.55
CA ASP A 304 21.69 2.16 29.87
C ASP A 304 20.37 2.88 30.14
N PRO A 305 19.77 2.68 31.32
CA PRO A 305 18.56 3.41 31.73
C PRO A 305 18.75 4.94 31.76
N ASP A 306 19.92 5.41 32.20
CA ASP A 306 20.28 6.83 32.16
C ASP A 306 21.02 7.14 30.84
N PRO A 307 20.41 7.95 29.96
CA PRO A 307 21.00 8.28 28.64
C PRO A 307 22.36 8.98 28.76
N GLU A 308 22.57 9.77 29.78
CA GLU A 308 23.85 10.50 29.94
C GLU A 308 24.97 9.57 30.45
N THR A 309 24.64 8.60 31.28
CA THR A 309 25.58 7.52 31.65
C THR A 309 25.91 6.63 30.45
N GLY A 310 24.90 6.27 29.68
CA GLY A 310 25.09 5.53 28.42
C GLY A 310 26.02 6.26 27.45
N LEU A 311 25.77 7.55 27.23
CA LEU A 311 26.59 8.43 26.40
C LEU A 311 28.04 8.51 26.89
N ARG A 312 28.25 8.68 28.20
CA ARG A 312 29.61 8.70 28.79
C ARG A 312 30.34 7.37 28.55
N LYS A 313 29.65 6.22 28.73
CA LYS A 313 30.21 4.90 28.39
C LYS A 313 30.63 4.77 26.93
N ALA A 314 29.78 5.24 26.00
CA ALA A 314 30.07 5.21 24.58
C ALA A 314 31.22 6.16 24.19
N LYS A 315 31.28 7.38 24.76
CA LYS A 315 32.40 8.33 24.58
C LYS A 315 33.71 7.74 25.08
N ARG A 316 33.73 7.09 26.27
CA ARG A 316 34.90 6.41 26.81
C ARG A 316 35.37 5.30 25.88
N LEU A 317 34.43 4.49 25.35
CA LEU A 317 34.73 3.43 24.41
C LEU A 317 35.38 3.98 23.11
N ALA A 318 34.85 5.11 22.60
CA ALA A 318 35.45 5.79 21.45
C ALA A 318 36.90 6.25 21.72
N ALA A 319 37.17 6.79 22.93
CA ALA A 319 38.51 7.20 23.34
C ALA A 319 39.48 6.02 23.50
N GLU A 320 39.01 4.85 23.92
CA GLU A 320 39.82 3.64 23.97
C GLU A 320 40.15 3.13 22.55
N LEU A 321 39.17 3.19 21.62
CA LEU A 321 39.35 2.77 20.23
C LEU A 321 40.32 3.67 19.46
N ASP A 322 40.44 4.97 19.80
CA ASP A 322 41.38 5.87 19.12
C ASP A 322 42.82 5.35 19.13
N LYS A 323 43.21 4.66 20.20
CA LYS A 323 44.56 4.15 20.37
C LYS A 323 44.89 2.98 19.45
N THR A 324 43.87 2.23 19.01
CA THR A 324 44.06 0.96 18.31
C THR A 324 43.33 0.88 16.99
N HIS A 325 42.18 1.56 16.86
CA HIS A 325 41.28 1.52 15.69
C HIS A 325 40.64 2.89 15.47
N PRO A 326 41.38 3.90 15.01
CA PRO A 326 40.89 5.29 14.91
C PRO A 326 39.68 5.42 13.99
N ASP A 327 39.57 4.64 12.90
CA ASP A 327 38.39 4.65 12.02
C ASP A 327 37.12 4.15 12.75
N ALA A 328 37.24 3.12 13.58
CA ALA A 328 36.13 2.65 14.42
C ALA A 328 35.71 3.72 15.45
N ALA A 329 36.70 4.42 16.04
CA ALA A 329 36.44 5.52 16.95
C ALA A 329 35.73 6.70 16.27
N GLY A 330 36.20 7.10 15.08
CA GLY A 330 35.58 8.11 14.25
C GLY A 330 34.14 7.75 13.87
N SER A 331 33.92 6.52 13.41
CA SER A 331 32.58 6.00 13.10
C SER A 331 31.67 5.99 14.34
N LEU A 332 32.19 5.69 15.55
CA LEU A 332 31.37 5.72 16.78
C LEU A 332 31.00 7.14 17.18
N ARG A 333 31.91 8.12 17.08
CA ARG A 333 31.65 9.52 17.45
C ARG A 333 30.65 10.20 16.54
N GLU A 334 30.59 9.81 15.29
CA GLU A 334 29.66 10.41 14.33
C GLU A 334 28.21 10.24 14.77
N GLY A 335 27.51 11.34 15.09
CA GLY A 335 26.12 11.34 15.53
C GLY A 335 25.85 10.52 16.78
N LEU A 336 26.83 10.40 17.68
CA LEU A 336 26.71 9.62 18.92
C LEU A 336 25.62 10.16 19.86
N GLU A 337 25.46 11.49 19.92
CA GLU A 337 24.43 12.13 20.73
C GLU A 337 23.01 11.69 20.31
N ASP A 338 22.78 11.58 18.99
CA ASP A 338 21.50 11.19 18.40
C ASP A 338 21.14 9.71 18.68
N MET A 339 22.05 8.90 19.24
CA MET A 339 21.77 7.52 19.65
C MET A 339 20.92 7.40 20.90
N PHE A 340 20.80 8.48 21.66
CA PHE A 340 20.15 8.50 22.99
C PHE A 340 18.87 9.33 23.00
N THR A 341 18.41 9.84 21.89
CA THR A 341 17.22 10.72 21.78
C THR A 341 15.96 10.06 22.34
N VAL A 342 15.68 8.82 21.97
CA VAL A 342 14.52 8.06 22.47
C VAL A 342 14.57 7.92 24.00
N ARG A 343 15.75 7.67 24.56
CA ARG A 343 15.93 7.57 26.02
C ARG A 343 15.77 8.93 26.73
N ARG A 344 16.29 10.01 26.12
CA ARG A 344 16.12 11.38 26.65
C ARG A 344 14.65 11.82 26.67
N LEU A 345 13.83 11.26 25.78
CA LEU A 345 12.37 11.47 25.78
C LEU A 345 11.63 10.65 26.85
N GLY A 346 12.36 9.90 27.67
CA GLY A 346 11.76 9.07 28.72
C GLY A 346 11.04 7.82 28.19
N ILE A 347 11.26 7.47 26.92
CA ILE A 347 10.67 6.26 26.33
C ILE A 347 11.50 5.05 26.74
N ASP A 348 10.84 4.03 27.27
CA ASP A 348 11.48 2.80 27.77
C ASP A 348 10.83 1.51 27.24
N GLY A 349 11.28 0.37 27.75
CA GLY A 349 10.68 -0.93 27.52
C GLY A 349 10.71 -1.39 26.04
N THR A 350 9.62 -1.98 25.58
CA THR A 350 9.48 -2.52 24.21
C THR A 350 9.40 -1.39 23.18
N LEU A 351 8.75 -0.28 23.51
CA LEU A 351 8.63 0.86 22.64
C LEU A 351 10.00 1.47 22.30
N ALA A 352 10.83 1.71 23.35
CA ALA A 352 12.19 2.19 23.13
C ALA A 352 12.99 1.26 22.21
N ARG A 353 12.98 -0.05 22.46
CA ARG A 353 13.68 -1.04 21.63
C ARG A 353 13.28 -0.98 20.14
N THR A 354 12.03 -0.65 19.90
CA THR A 354 11.51 -0.53 18.53
C THR A 354 11.93 0.81 17.89
N LEU A 355 11.93 1.90 18.63
CA LEU A 355 12.19 3.25 18.10
C LEU A 355 13.68 3.60 17.98
N VAL A 356 14.60 2.83 18.59
CA VAL A 356 16.05 3.04 18.43
C VAL A 356 16.62 2.41 17.17
N CYS A 357 15.80 1.87 16.30
CA CYS A 357 16.24 1.25 15.05
C CYS A 357 15.26 1.48 13.90
N THR A 358 15.74 1.25 12.69
CA THR A 358 15.01 1.41 11.42
C THR A 358 14.25 0.15 10.99
N ASN A 359 14.16 -0.88 11.84
CA ASN A 359 13.59 -2.18 11.47
C ASN A 359 12.16 -2.10 10.89
N MET A 360 11.35 -1.12 11.31
CA MET A 360 9.98 -0.99 10.81
C MET A 360 9.97 -0.57 9.34
N ILE A 361 10.77 0.44 8.98
CA ILE A 361 10.86 0.88 7.59
C ILE A 361 11.65 -0.13 6.74
N GLU A 362 12.66 -0.78 7.28
CA GLU A 362 13.38 -1.86 6.60
C GLU A 362 12.47 -3.05 6.29
N SER A 363 11.55 -3.41 7.20
CA SER A 363 10.53 -4.45 6.96
C SER A 363 9.57 -4.04 5.84
N MET A 364 9.16 -2.77 5.80
CA MET A 364 8.35 -2.22 4.71
C MET A 364 9.06 -2.33 3.36
N ILE A 365 10.34 -1.95 3.32
CA ILE A 365 11.20 -2.05 2.14
C ILE A 365 11.38 -3.51 1.71
N GLY A 366 11.53 -4.43 2.67
CA GLY A 366 11.59 -5.87 2.41
C GLY A 366 10.37 -6.36 1.64
N ILE A 367 9.17 -6.00 2.07
CA ILE A 367 7.93 -6.34 1.37
C ILE A 367 7.91 -5.76 -0.05
N CYS A 368 8.38 -4.52 -0.26
CA CYS A 368 8.48 -3.93 -1.59
C CYS A 368 9.42 -4.73 -2.51
N ARG A 369 10.54 -5.21 -1.99
CA ARG A 369 11.48 -6.06 -2.74
C ARG A 369 10.88 -7.42 -3.08
N ASP A 370 10.19 -8.04 -2.13
CA ASP A 370 9.54 -9.33 -2.31
C ASP A 370 8.46 -9.25 -3.39
N THR A 371 7.61 -8.23 -3.35
CA THR A 371 6.53 -8.01 -4.33
C THR A 371 7.04 -7.78 -5.75
N SER A 372 8.28 -7.30 -5.91
CA SER A 372 8.90 -7.02 -7.21
C SER A 372 9.95 -8.06 -7.64
N SER A 373 10.17 -9.10 -6.87
CA SER A 373 11.22 -10.11 -7.09
C SER A 373 11.12 -10.87 -8.42
N ASN A 374 9.91 -10.97 -8.97
CA ASN A 374 9.63 -11.60 -10.26
C ASN A 374 9.92 -10.70 -11.47
N VAL A 375 10.23 -9.41 -11.28
CA VAL A 375 10.55 -8.48 -12.36
C VAL A 375 11.97 -8.72 -12.85
N LYS A 376 12.12 -9.14 -14.12
CA LYS A 376 13.42 -9.44 -14.73
C LYS A 376 14.01 -8.29 -15.53
N ARG A 377 13.17 -7.35 -15.97
CA ARG A 377 13.60 -6.18 -16.75
C ARG A 377 12.84 -4.96 -16.30
N TRP A 378 13.58 -3.94 -15.91
CA TRP A 378 13.06 -2.65 -15.53
C TRP A 378 13.15 -1.68 -16.71
N ARG A 379 12.11 -0.86 -16.87
CA ARG A 379 12.06 0.19 -17.89
C ARG A 379 12.16 1.53 -17.17
N ASP A 380 12.85 2.48 -17.79
CA ASP A 380 12.94 3.84 -17.27
C ASP A 380 11.67 4.64 -17.56
N GLU A 381 11.02 4.32 -18.69
CA GLU A 381 9.77 4.94 -19.10
C GLU A 381 8.57 4.52 -18.26
N GLY A 382 7.60 5.44 -18.11
CA GLY A 382 6.30 5.20 -17.51
C GLY A 382 6.31 4.98 -16.01
N ASP A 383 7.28 5.55 -15.31
CA ASP A 383 7.39 5.49 -13.84
C ASP A 383 7.37 4.06 -13.26
N MET A 384 7.91 3.09 -14.00
CA MET A 384 7.77 1.69 -13.62
C MET A 384 8.29 1.42 -12.20
N ARG A 385 9.45 1.96 -11.82
CA ARG A 385 10.04 1.78 -10.49
C ARG A 385 9.17 2.42 -9.41
N ARG A 386 8.75 3.67 -9.63
CA ARG A 386 7.86 4.39 -8.68
C ARG A 386 6.54 3.66 -8.46
N ARG A 387 5.91 3.19 -9.54
CA ARG A 387 4.63 2.46 -9.47
C ARG A 387 4.75 1.13 -8.73
N TRP A 388 5.82 0.37 -8.98
CA TRP A 388 6.08 -0.87 -8.25
C TRP A 388 6.38 -0.60 -6.78
N CYS A 389 7.21 0.41 -6.49
CA CYS A 389 7.52 0.81 -5.11
C CYS A 389 6.24 1.24 -4.37
N ALA A 390 5.43 2.15 -4.95
CA ALA A 390 4.18 2.60 -4.33
C ALA A 390 3.21 1.44 -4.06
N ALA A 391 3.01 0.55 -5.03
CA ALA A 391 2.16 -0.63 -4.86
C ALA A 391 2.70 -1.56 -3.76
N GLY A 392 4.02 -1.74 -3.67
CA GLY A 392 4.66 -2.51 -2.61
C GLY A 392 4.53 -1.86 -1.22
N LEU A 393 4.62 -0.53 -1.14
CA LEU A 393 4.41 0.22 0.12
C LEU A 393 2.96 0.10 0.62
N LEU A 394 1.98 0.24 -0.27
CA LEU A 394 0.56 0.06 0.10
C LEU A 394 0.24 -1.40 0.46
N GLU A 395 0.90 -2.37 -0.18
CA GLU A 395 0.78 -3.77 0.21
C GLU A 395 1.41 -4.03 1.59
N ALA A 396 2.51 -3.37 1.92
CA ALA A 396 3.11 -3.43 3.26
C ALA A 396 2.17 -2.82 4.32
N GLU A 397 1.53 -1.68 4.00
CA GLU A 397 0.56 -1.02 4.89
C GLU A 397 -0.58 -1.98 5.30
N ARG A 398 -1.12 -2.76 4.37
CA ARG A 398 -2.17 -3.75 4.64
C ARG A 398 -1.73 -4.86 5.61
N LYS A 399 -0.43 -5.15 5.66
CA LYS A 399 0.16 -6.20 6.50
C LYS A 399 0.65 -5.70 7.84
N PHE A 400 0.69 -4.38 8.05
CA PHE A 400 1.20 -3.81 9.28
C PHE A 400 0.33 -4.16 10.48
N ARG A 401 1.01 -4.50 11.58
CA ARG A 401 0.40 -4.58 12.90
C ARG A 401 0.69 -3.27 13.63
N ARG A 402 -0.23 -2.81 14.45
CA ARG A 402 -0.02 -1.65 15.32
C ARG A 402 1.19 -1.86 16.22
N LEU A 403 1.93 -0.79 16.47
CA LEU A 403 3.05 -0.79 17.39
C LEU A 403 2.52 -1.02 18.81
N ARG A 404 3.11 -1.98 19.53
CA ARG A 404 2.75 -2.29 20.91
C ARG A 404 3.64 -1.51 21.88
N GLY A 405 3.16 -1.24 23.09
CA GLY A 405 3.92 -0.62 24.16
C GLY A 405 3.56 0.83 24.44
N GLN A 406 2.47 1.32 23.88
CA GLN A 406 1.87 2.59 24.31
C GLN A 406 1.25 2.38 25.71
N ARG A 407 1.55 3.28 26.64
CA ARG A 407 0.79 3.37 27.89
C ARG A 407 -0.53 4.08 27.57
N PRO A 408 -1.67 3.60 28.11
CA PRO A 408 -2.96 4.30 27.96
C PRO A 408 -2.91 5.74 28.47
N ASP A 409 -1.99 6.03 29.39
CA ASP A 409 -1.81 7.31 30.09
C ASP A 409 -0.57 8.08 29.60
N ALA A 410 -0.02 7.81 28.39
CA ALA A 410 1.04 8.65 27.86
C ALA A 410 0.48 10.08 27.71
N PRO A 411 1.15 11.10 28.30
CA PRO A 411 0.65 12.46 28.24
C PRO A 411 0.46 12.84 26.78
N THR A 412 -0.75 13.27 26.47
CA THR A 412 -1.08 13.90 25.19
C THR A 412 -0.02 14.94 24.88
N ARG A 413 0.34 15.11 23.61
CA ARG A 413 1.39 15.98 23.04
C ARG A 413 1.63 17.34 23.71
N HIS A 414 0.77 17.78 24.62
CA HIS A 414 0.86 19.08 25.29
C HIS A 414 1.91 19.18 26.41
N SER A 415 2.52 18.09 26.90
CA SER A 415 3.43 18.13 28.05
C SER A 415 4.92 18.04 27.72
N ALA A 416 5.32 17.84 26.47
CA ALA A 416 6.73 17.82 26.06
C ALA A 416 7.19 19.17 25.49
N ARG A 417 6.87 20.30 26.15
CA ARG A 417 7.60 21.55 25.88
C ARG A 417 9.01 21.39 26.42
N PRO A 418 10.07 21.50 25.59
CA PRO A 418 11.42 21.61 26.13
C PRO A 418 11.48 22.88 26.99
N SER A 419 11.86 22.72 28.24
CA SER A 419 12.12 23.87 29.14
C SER A 419 13.18 24.75 28.46
N ARG A 420 12.79 25.97 28.10
CA ARG A 420 13.73 27.01 27.65
C ARG A 420 14.70 27.25 28.79
N ARG A 421 15.86 26.62 28.77
CA ARG A 421 17.02 27.14 29.47
C ARG A 421 17.45 28.38 28.73
N SER A 422 17.21 29.54 29.34
CA SER A 422 17.67 30.84 28.91
C SER A 422 19.21 30.84 28.81
N CYS A 423 19.75 30.80 27.63
CA CYS A 423 21.10 31.28 27.38
C CYS A 423 21.02 32.80 27.17
N HIS A 424 21.07 33.54 28.27
CA HIS A 424 21.49 34.94 28.21
C HIS A 424 22.99 34.96 27.88
N ALA A 425 23.31 35.09 26.63
CA ALA A 425 24.61 35.56 26.19
C ALA A 425 24.57 37.10 26.17
N THR A 426 25.13 37.69 27.18
CA THR A 426 25.41 39.13 27.30
C THR A 426 26.45 39.48 26.25
N VAL A 427 26.05 40.14 25.17
CA VAL A 427 27.00 40.84 24.30
C VAL A 427 27.27 42.20 24.95
N ARG A 428 28.46 42.41 25.48
CA ARG A 428 29.01 43.74 25.70
C ARG A 428 29.96 44.08 24.54
N TYR A 429 29.74 45.26 23.99
CA TYR A 429 30.52 46.10 23.08
C TYR A 429 31.72 45.50 22.40
#